data_d6847377282bbe5edc4a780e3c2e851b
#
_entry.id   d6847377282bbe5edc4a780e3c2e851b
#
_cell.length_a   1.000
_cell.length_b   1.000
_cell.length_c   1.000
_cell.angle_alpha   90.00
_cell.angle_beta   90.00
_cell.angle_gamma   90.00
#
_symmetry.space_group_name_H-M   'P 1'
#
loop_
_entity.id
_entity.type
_entity.pdbx_description
1 polymer ?
#
loop_
_entity_poly.entity_id
_entity_poly.type
_entity_poly.pdbx_seq_one_letter_code
_entity_poly.pdbx_strand_id
1 'polypeptide(L)'
;MRYHRIIARLVLLLLIAEFLLFFLSWLLSATLTDSVHPLLSSEGIRWFLGQFCVLLLRPQLIWLILLSMAGGCVWCSGIFRPSQLSFRRQSALRVSFVVLVMLIMIVALLVMMPQAVLLSSTGRLWPSPFSRALVPILSALAIITSMCYGLLSRTFTSLFDVYDSFRIGLQQMVPFLILYLFVVMFYESCLYVFF
;
A
#
# COMPACT_ATOMS: atom_id res chain seq x y z
N MET A 1 -18.01 -0.26 11.87
CA MET A 1 -18.48 -1.66 12.06
C MET A 1 -19.06 -2.33 10.80
N ARG A 2 -19.80 -1.64 9.92
CA ARG A 2 -20.41 -2.25 8.72
C ARG A 2 -19.37 -2.77 7.70
N TYR A 3 -18.35 -1.99 7.38
CA TYR A 3 -17.34 -2.37 6.39
C TYR A 3 -16.46 -3.55 6.84
N HIS A 4 -16.14 -3.69 8.13
CA HIS A 4 -15.43 -4.87 8.65
C HIS A 4 -16.18 -6.17 8.37
N ARG A 5 -17.51 -6.17 8.53
CA ARG A 5 -18.33 -7.35 8.22
C ARG A 5 -18.37 -7.67 6.74
N ILE A 6 -18.35 -6.64 5.88
CA ILE A 6 -18.31 -6.81 4.42
C ILE A 6 -16.96 -7.41 4.01
N ILE A 7 -15.85 -6.84 4.50
CA ILE A 7 -14.50 -7.34 4.20
C ILE A 7 -14.34 -8.78 4.72
N ALA A 8 -14.79 -9.07 5.93
CA ALA A 8 -14.73 -10.43 6.48
C ALA A 8 -15.51 -11.45 5.63
N ARG A 9 -16.69 -11.07 5.10
CA ARG A 9 -17.45 -11.93 4.18
C ARG A 9 -16.73 -12.13 2.83
N LEU A 10 -16.11 -11.07 2.30
CA LEU A 10 -15.34 -11.15 1.06
C LEU A 10 -14.11 -12.06 1.22
N VAL A 11 -13.39 -11.93 2.34
CA VAL A 11 -12.24 -12.79 2.64
C VAL A 11 -12.67 -14.25 2.76
N LEU A 12 -13.79 -14.51 3.44
CA LEU A 12 -14.32 -15.86 3.58
C LEU A 12 -14.78 -16.44 2.24
N LEU A 13 -15.42 -15.63 1.40
CA LEU A 13 -15.80 -16.01 0.03
C LEU A 13 -14.57 -16.33 -0.82
N LEU A 14 -13.51 -15.52 -0.78
CA LEU A 14 -12.27 -15.78 -1.49
C LEU A 14 -11.59 -17.06 -1.01
N LEU A 15 -11.59 -17.30 0.31
CA LEU A 15 -11.04 -18.52 0.87
C LEU A 15 -11.80 -19.76 0.38
N ILE A 16 -13.14 -19.72 0.35
CA ILE A 16 -13.97 -20.80 -0.19
C ILE A 16 -13.69 -20.96 -1.70
N ALA A 17 -13.60 -19.86 -2.44
CA ALA A 17 -13.30 -19.87 -3.87
C ALA A 17 -11.93 -20.49 -4.16
N GLU A 18 -10.92 -20.21 -3.33
CA GLU A 18 -9.58 -20.82 -3.43
C GLU A 18 -9.65 -22.35 -3.23
N PHE A 19 -10.36 -22.82 -2.21
CA PHE A 19 -10.57 -24.26 -2.01
C PHE A 19 -11.32 -24.91 -3.17
N LEU A 20 -12.33 -24.24 -3.71
CA LEU A 20 -13.05 -24.72 -4.88
C LEU A 20 -12.14 -24.77 -6.11
N LEU A 21 -11.27 -23.78 -6.29
CA LEU A 21 -10.30 -23.74 -7.38
C LEU A 21 -9.31 -24.91 -7.30
N PHE A 22 -8.80 -25.21 -6.10
CA PHE A 22 -7.94 -26.40 -5.88
C PHE A 22 -8.63 -27.68 -6.33
N PHE A 23 -9.86 -27.88 -5.90
CA PHE A 23 -10.63 -29.08 -6.25
C PHE A 23 -11.01 -29.12 -7.73
N LEU A 24 -11.44 -27.99 -8.28
CA LEU A 24 -11.84 -27.85 -9.67
C LEU A 24 -10.66 -28.06 -10.63
N SER A 25 -9.49 -27.51 -10.32
CA SER A 25 -8.27 -27.70 -11.12
C SER A 25 -7.86 -29.16 -11.21
N TRP A 26 -8.02 -29.92 -10.12
CA TRP A 26 -7.75 -31.36 -10.10
C TRP A 26 -8.78 -32.13 -10.95
N LEU A 27 -10.06 -31.79 -10.84
CA LEU A 27 -11.13 -32.43 -11.62
C LEU A 27 -10.99 -32.14 -13.12
N LEU A 28 -10.68 -30.89 -13.48
CA LEU A 28 -10.47 -30.49 -14.87
C LEU A 28 -9.23 -31.14 -15.47
N SER A 29 -8.16 -31.32 -14.73
CA SER A 29 -6.97 -32.02 -15.23
C SER A 29 -7.23 -33.50 -15.54
N ALA A 30 -8.20 -34.10 -14.87
CA ALA A 30 -8.62 -35.47 -15.16
C ALA A 30 -9.42 -35.61 -16.46
N THR A 31 -10.07 -34.51 -16.91
CA THR A 31 -10.91 -34.48 -18.11
C THR A 31 -10.26 -33.80 -19.31
N LEU A 32 -9.42 -32.81 -19.08
CA LEU A 32 -8.74 -31.97 -20.07
C LEU A 32 -7.21 -32.11 -19.87
N THR A 33 -6.60 -33.07 -20.55
CA THR A 33 -5.23 -33.51 -20.27
C THR A 33 -4.12 -32.54 -20.61
N ASP A 34 -4.33 -31.52 -21.45
CA ASP A 34 -3.21 -30.70 -21.97
C ASP A 34 -3.31 -29.17 -21.71
N SER A 35 -4.35 -28.66 -21.06
CA SER A 35 -4.56 -27.23 -20.94
C SER A 35 -4.73 -26.69 -19.50
N VAL A 36 -4.69 -27.54 -18.48
CA VAL A 36 -4.94 -27.14 -17.09
C VAL A 36 -3.86 -27.71 -16.16
N HIS A 37 -3.19 -26.82 -15.44
CA HIS A 37 -2.20 -27.21 -14.44
C HIS A 37 -2.87 -27.45 -13.08
N PRO A 38 -2.94 -28.72 -12.60
CA PRO A 38 -3.61 -29.01 -11.33
C PRO A 38 -2.80 -28.50 -10.14
N LEU A 39 -3.40 -27.68 -9.29
CA LEU A 39 -2.79 -27.18 -8.06
C LEU A 39 -2.51 -28.30 -7.05
N LEU A 40 -3.26 -29.41 -7.11
CA LEU A 40 -3.08 -30.56 -6.22
C LEU A 40 -1.97 -31.53 -6.69
N SER A 41 -1.29 -31.22 -7.77
CA SER A 41 -0.11 -31.99 -8.22
C SER A 41 1.13 -31.67 -7.36
N SER A 42 2.15 -32.52 -7.43
CA SER A 42 3.43 -32.24 -6.78
C SER A 42 4.07 -30.95 -7.24
N GLU A 43 3.88 -30.57 -8.50
CA GLU A 43 4.34 -29.29 -9.08
C GLU A 43 3.50 -28.12 -8.59
N GLY A 44 2.18 -28.24 -8.57
CA GLY A 44 1.28 -27.22 -8.08
C GLY A 44 1.49 -26.88 -6.61
N ILE A 45 1.66 -27.90 -5.77
CA ILE A 45 1.96 -27.71 -4.35
C ILE A 45 3.32 -27.02 -4.17
N ARG A 46 4.34 -27.41 -4.94
CA ARG A 46 5.67 -26.78 -4.90
C ARG A 46 5.59 -25.34 -5.37
N TRP A 47 4.85 -25.04 -6.42
CA TRP A 47 4.62 -23.69 -6.92
C TRP A 47 3.92 -22.86 -5.86
N PHE A 48 2.79 -23.33 -5.32
CA PHE A 48 2.00 -22.61 -4.33
C PHE A 48 2.81 -22.24 -3.09
N LEU A 49 3.54 -23.20 -2.50
CA LEU A 49 4.35 -22.96 -1.32
C LEU A 49 5.63 -22.16 -1.64
N GLY A 50 6.27 -22.40 -2.76
CA GLY A 50 7.51 -21.74 -3.16
C GLY A 50 7.29 -20.29 -3.62
N GLN A 51 6.19 -20.01 -4.33
CA GLN A 51 5.88 -18.68 -4.84
C GLN A 51 5.13 -17.80 -3.83
N PHE A 52 4.56 -18.37 -2.78
CA PHE A 52 3.76 -17.66 -1.79
C PHE A 52 4.41 -16.38 -1.28
N CYS A 53 5.67 -16.46 -0.83
CA CYS A 53 6.39 -15.30 -0.34
C CYS A 53 6.72 -14.28 -1.44
N VAL A 54 7.03 -14.75 -2.65
CA VAL A 54 7.37 -13.88 -3.79
C VAL A 54 6.16 -13.11 -4.27
N LEU A 55 4.98 -13.74 -4.30
CA LEU A 55 3.72 -13.12 -4.68
C LEU A 55 3.30 -12.03 -3.69
N LEU A 56 3.55 -12.23 -2.40
CA LEU A 56 3.25 -11.26 -1.35
C LEU A 56 4.24 -10.08 -1.32
N LEU A 57 5.50 -10.28 -1.71
CA LEU A 57 6.54 -9.25 -1.75
C LEU A 57 6.39 -8.24 -2.91
N ARG A 58 5.24 -8.19 -3.55
CA ARG A 58 4.98 -7.20 -4.61
C ARG A 58 5.02 -5.77 -4.06
N PRO A 59 5.47 -4.80 -4.85
CA PRO A 59 5.57 -3.40 -4.42
C PRO A 59 4.24 -2.80 -3.93
N GLN A 60 3.10 -3.34 -4.38
CA GLN A 60 1.77 -2.89 -3.97
C GLN A 60 1.52 -3.05 -2.46
N LEU A 61 2.04 -4.13 -1.84
CA LEU A 61 1.92 -4.33 -0.39
C LEU A 61 2.66 -3.23 0.38
N ILE A 62 3.88 -2.93 -0.05
CA ILE A 62 4.70 -1.86 0.56
C ILE A 62 4.00 -0.51 0.40
N TRP A 63 3.41 -0.25 -0.77
CA TRP A 63 2.66 0.98 -1.02
C TRP A 63 1.45 1.11 -0.08
N LEU A 64 0.69 0.03 0.13
CA LEU A 64 -0.44 0.03 1.07
C LEU A 64 0.01 0.33 2.50
N ILE A 65 1.12 -0.26 2.94
CA ILE A 65 1.68 -0.01 4.28
C ILE A 65 2.10 1.46 4.42
N LEU A 66 2.85 1.99 3.46
CA LEU A 66 3.31 3.38 3.51
C LEU A 66 2.16 4.38 3.46
N LEU A 67 1.18 4.15 2.58
CA LEU A 67 -0.02 5.00 2.50
C LEU A 67 -0.86 4.94 3.77
N SER A 68 -0.95 3.77 4.42
CA SER A 68 -1.67 3.63 5.68
C SER A 68 -1.01 4.41 6.82
N MET A 69 0.32 4.35 6.91
CA MET A 69 1.08 5.13 7.88
C MET A 69 0.94 6.64 7.62
N ALA A 70 1.06 7.06 6.36
CA ALA A 70 0.85 8.44 5.95
C ALA A 70 -0.57 8.93 6.29
N GLY A 71 -1.59 8.13 5.96
CA GLY A 71 -2.99 8.42 6.26
C GLY A 71 -3.24 8.56 7.76
N GLY A 72 -2.68 7.67 8.58
CA GLY A 72 -2.76 7.75 10.04
C GLY A 72 -2.14 9.03 10.59
N CYS A 73 -0.96 9.40 10.11
CA CYS A 73 -0.27 10.62 10.51
C CYS A 73 -1.06 11.89 10.15
N VAL A 74 -1.58 11.94 8.92
CA VAL A 74 -2.43 13.06 8.44
C VAL A 74 -3.72 13.14 9.26
N TRP A 75 -4.35 12.02 9.57
CA TRP A 75 -5.58 11.98 10.35
C TRP A 75 -5.36 12.44 11.79
N CYS A 76 -4.32 11.93 12.46
CA CYS A 76 -4.01 12.25 13.85
C CYS A 76 -3.44 13.66 14.03
N SER A 77 -2.76 14.21 13.01
CA SER A 77 -2.27 15.59 13.05
C SER A 77 -3.39 16.62 13.18
N GLY A 78 -4.63 16.27 12.77
CA GLY A 78 -5.78 17.16 12.86
C GLY A 78 -5.85 18.26 11.81
N ILE A 79 -5.11 18.12 10.69
CA ILE A 79 -5.13 19.06 9.55
C ILE A 79 -6.56 19.25 9.03
N PHE A 80 -7.35 18.16 8.95
CA PHE A 80 -8.72 18.17 8.43
C PHE A 80 -9.81 18.50 9.46
N ARG A 81 -9.46 18.75 10.73
CA ARG A 81 -10.47 19.11 11.73
C ARG A 81 -10.78 20.59 11.67
N PRO A 82 -12.02 21.00 11.31
CA PRO A 82 -12.45 22.39 11.25
C PRO A 82 -12.78 22.91 12.67
N SER A 83 -11.84 22.86 13.58
CA SER A 83 -12.00 23.56 14.85
C SER A 83 -11.51 24.98 14.70
N GLN A 84 -12.11 25.92 15.46
CA GLN A 84 -11.79 27.35 15.40
C GLN A 84 -10.27 27.57 15.27
N LEU A 85 -9.85 28.18 14.16
CA LEU A 85 -8.45 28.38 13.81
C LEU A 85 -7.82 29.35 14.80
N SER A 86 -7.29 28.81 15.90
CA SER A 86 -6.39 29.58 16.76
C SER A 86 -5.24 30.11 15.88
N PHE A 87 -4.80 31.35 16.13
CA PHE A 87 -3.68 31.99 15.41
C PHE A 87 -2.47 31.05 15.24
N ARG A 88 -2.20 30.25 16.24
CA ARG A 88 -1.14 29.24 16.24
C ARG A 88 -1.34 28.13 15.20
N ARG A 89 -2.56 27.62 15.05
CA ARG A 89 -2.89 26.61 14.02
C ARG A 89 -2.75 27.16 12.61
N GLN A 90 -3.16 28.42 12.41
CA GLN A 90 -3.00 29.08 11.13
C GLN A 90 -1.53 29.29 10.76
N SER A 91 -0.70 29.66 11.73
CA SER A 91 0.75 29.76 11.53
C SER A 91 1.37 28.39 11.25
N ALA A 92 0.96 27.35 11.98
CA ALA A 92 1.40 25.97 11.75
C ALA A 92 1.05 25.50 10.33
N LEU A 93 -0.15 25.81 9.82
CA LEU A 93 -0.55 25.47 8.45
C LEU A 93 0.33 26.16 7.40
N ARG A 94 0.61 27.46 7.58
CA ARG A 94 1.47 28.21 6.64
C ARG A 94 2.88 27.62 6.59
N VAL A 95 3.48 27.34 7.76
CA VAL A 95 4.82 26.73 7.82
C VAL A 95 4.83 25.35 7.19
N SER A 96 3.83 24.50 7.49
CA SER A 96 3.74 23.16 6.90
C SER A 96 3.54 23.20 5.39
N PHE A 97 2.80 24.21 4.89
CA PHE A 97 2.66 24.42 3.46
C PHE A 97 3.99 24.82 2.79
N VAL A 98 4.77 25.69 3.43
CA VAL A 98 6.11 26.06 2.93
C VAL A 98 7.02 24.84 2.91
N VAL A 99 7.01 24.01 3.97
CA VAL A 99 7.77 22.75 4.01
C VAL A 99 7.34 21.81 2.89
N LEU A 100 6.05 21.67 2.63
CA LEU A 100 5.55 20.85 1.53
C LEU A 100 6.07 21.35 0.17
N VAL A 101 5.99 22.66 -0.08
CA VAL A 101 6.51 23.28 -1.32
C VAL A 101 8.00 23.06 -1.47
N MET A 102 8.78 23.25 -0.40
CA MET A 102 10.22 22.95 -0.43
C MET A 102 10.52 21.49 -0.76
N LEU A 103 9.80 20.56 -0.15
CA LEU A 103 9.98 19.14 -0.41
C LEU A 103 9.62 18.76 -1.85
N ILE A 104 8.52 19.30 -2.39
CA ILE A 104 8.14 19.12 -3.79
C ILE A 104 9.22 19.71 -4.71
N MET A 105 9.78 20.86 -4.38
CA MET A 105 10.88 21.47 -5.15
C MET A 105 12.11 20.57 -5.17
N ILE A 106 12.49 19.98 -4.03
CA ILE A 106 13.61 19.04 -3.93
C ILE A 106 13.36 17.82 -4.83
N VAL A 107 12.15 17.23 -4.77
CA VAL A 107 11.79 16.09 -5.65
C VAL A 107 11.84 16.50 -7.12
N ALA A 108 11.33 17.69 -7.47
CA ALA A 108 11.38 18.21 -8.83
C ALA A 108 12.82 18.38 -9.33
N LEU A 109 13.71 18.92 -8.49
CA LEU A 109 15.14 19.04 -8.83
C LEU A 109 15.80 17.67 -9.08
N LEU A 110 15.48 16.65 -8.26
CA LEU A 110 15.99 15.28 -8.44
C LEU A 110 15.50 14.61 -9.72
N VAL A 111 14.37 15.07 -10.28
CA VAL A 111 13.81 14.57 -11.54
C VAL A 111 14.33 15.36 -12.74
N MET A 112 14.52 16.68 -12.60
CA MET A 112 14.81 17.59 -13.72
C MET A 112 16.30 17.84 -13.97
N MET A 113 17.20 17.49 -13.05
CA MET A 113 18.64 17.65 -13.28
C MET A 113 19.13 16.81 -14.45
N PRO A 114 20.11 17.30 -15.24
CA PRO A 114 20.63 16.58 -16.42
C PRO A 114 21.29 15.22 -16.09
N GLN A 115 21.61 14.96 -14.82
CA GLN A 115 22.03 13.66 -14.30
C GLN A 115 20.95 13.10 -13.34
N ALA A 116 19.68 13.16 -13.77
CA ALA A 116 18.55 12.84 -12.93
C ALA A 116 18.64 11.40 -12.38
N VAL A 117 18.85 11.32 -11.07
CA VAL A 117 18.98 10.05 -10.32
C VAL A 117 17.70 9.20 -10.41
N LEU A 118 16.56 9.84 -10.62
CA LEU A 118 15.23 9.21 -10.64
C LEU A 118 14.70 8.92 -12.05
N LEU A 119 15.33 9.42 -13.11
CA LEU A 119 14.95 9.08 -14.48
C LEU A 119 15.58 7.76 -14.94
N SER A 120 14.92 7.14 -15.93
CA SER A 120 15.52 6.02 -16.66
C SER A 120 16.74 6.48 -17.47
N SER A 121 17.70 5.58 -17.72
CA SER A 121 18.85 5.81 -18.61
C SER A 121 18.43 6.26 -20.02
N THR A 122 17.19 6.03 -20.43
CA THR A 122 16.59 6.44 -21.70
C THR A 122 15.86 7.79 -21.65
N GLY A 123 15.88 8.50 -20.51
CA GLY A 123 15.19 9.79 -20.32
C GLY A 123 13.65 9.68 -20.26
N ARG A 124 13.08 8.48 -20.22
CA ARG A 124 11.63 8.29 -20.14
C ARG A 124 11.15 8.32 -18.69
N LEU A 125 10.00 8.99 -18.47
CA LEU A 125 9.33 9.04 -17.16
C LEU A 125 8.62 7.72 -16.82
N TRP A 126 8.29 6.90 -17.81
CA TRP A 126 7.60 5.63 -17.63
C TRP A 126 8.10 4.57 -18.63
N PRO A 127 8.49 3.35 -18.19
CA PRO A 127 8.77 2.91 -16.82
C PRO A 127 10.14 3.45 -16.33
N SER A 128 10.16 4.01 -15.11
CA SER A 128 11.39 4.57 -14.53
C SER A 128 11.46 4.27 -13.02
N PRO A 129 12.63 4.41 -12.37
CA PRO A 129 12.74 4.39 -10.93
C PRO A 129 11.79 5.38 -10.25
N PHE A 130 11.54 6.55 -10.86
CA PHE A 130 10.58 7.55 -10.38
C PHE A 130 9.16 6.99 -10.31
N SER A 131 8.68 6.31 -11.35
CA SER A 131 7.32 5.74 -11.36
C SER A 131 7.10 4.70 -10.26
N ARG A 132 8.13 3.93 -9.91
CA ARG A 132 8.10 2.97 -8.80
C ARG A 132 8.19 3.65 -7.44
N ALA A 133 8.92 4.76 -7.35
CA ALA A 133 9.11 5.53 -6.12
C ALA A 133 7.99 6.55 -5.86
N LEU A 134 7.05 6.76 -6.79
CA LEU A 134 6.03 7.79 -6.71
C LEU A 134 5.17 7.65 -5.43
N VAL A 135 4.68 6.45 -5.14
CA VAL A 135 3.88 6.21 -3.92
C VAL A 135 4.71 6.37 -2.63
N PRO A 136 5.93 5.80 -2.51
CA PRO A 136 6.82 6.08 -1.40
C PRO A 136 7.12 7.58 -1.22
N ILE A 137 7.38 8.31 -2.30
CA ILE A 137 7.66 9.76 -2.25
C ILE A 137 6.43 10.50 -1.71
N LEU A 138 5.23 10.25 -2.28
CA LEU A 138 4.00 10.90 -1.82
C LEU A 138 3.69 10.59 -0.35
N SER A 139 3.88 9.35 0.08
CA SER A 139 3.69 8.99 1.49
C SER A 139 4.71 9.68 2.41
N ALA A 140 5.98 9.78 2.01
CA ALA A 140 7.00 10.50 2.76
C ALA A 140 6.68 12.02 2.86
N LEU A 141 6.26 12.65 1.76
CA LEU A 141 5.82 14.05 1.74
C LEU A 141 4.65 14.27 2.72
N ALA A 142 3.65 13.38 2.70
CA ALA A 142 2.50 13.47 3.58
C ALA A 142 2.89 13.27 5.06
N ILE A 143 3.77 12.33 5.37
CA ILE A 143 4.26 12.08 6.72
C ILE A 143 5.02 13.30 7.24
N ILE A 144 6.02 13.79 6.51
CA ILE A 144 6.85 14.92 6.96
C ILE A 144 6.01 16.17 7.17
N THR A 145 5.10 16.46 6.24
CA THR A 145 4.25 17.66 6.32
C THR A 145 3.27 17.57 7.50
N SER A 146 2.65 16.40 7.71
CA SER A 146 1.72 16.19 8.82
C SER A 146 2.44 16.18 10.17
N MET A 147 3.67 15.67 10.25
CA MET A 147 4.50 15.77 11.44
C MET A 147 4.86 17.21 11.76
N CYS A 148 5.33 17.99 10.79
CA CYS A 148 5.59 19.41 10.96
C CYS A 148 4.38 20.15 11.50
N TYR A 149 3.22 19.94 10.89
CA TYR A 149 1.97 20.54 11.34
C TYR A 149 1.62 20.10 12.77
N GLY A 150 1.67 18.81 13.04
CA GLY A 150 1.32 18.24 14.35
C GLY A 150 2.20 18.78 15.48
N LEU A 151 3.50 18.91 15.26
CA LEU A 151 4.43 19.47 16.23
C LEU A 151 4.20 20.97 16.45
N LEU A 152 4.03 21.76 15.39
CA LEU A 152 3.82 23.20 15.48
C LEU A 152 2.47 23.56 16.10
N SER A 153 1.43 22.80 15.80
CA SER A 153 0.09 22.96 16.38
C SER A 153 0.00 22.44 17.81
N ARG A 154 1.03 21.74 18.31
CA ARG A 154 1.05 20.97 19.58
C ARG A 154 -0.02 19.86 19.63
N THR A 155 -0.44 19.35 18.50
CA THR A 155 -1.25 18.14 18.45
C THR A 155 -0.40 16.92 18.77
N PHE A 156 0.84 16.91 18.33
CA PHE A 156 1.88 15.98 18.77
C PHE A 156 2.75 16.65 19.84
N THR A 157 2.77 16.07 21.03
CA THR A 157 3.55 16.57 22.17
C THR A 157 4.84 15.81 22.36
N SER A 158 4.89 14.58 21.87
CA SER A 158 6.06 13.70 21.96
C SER A 158 6.25 12.88 20.67
N LEU A 159 7.43 12.26 20.55
CA LEU A 159 7.70 11.30 19.46
C LEU A 159 6.80 10.06 19.57
N PHE A 160 6.32 9.75 20.76
CA PHE A 160 5.33 8.67 20.96
C PHE A 160 4.01 8.95 20.24
N ASP A 161 3.54 10.19 20.20
CA ASP A 161 2.30 10.55 19.50
C ASP A 161 2.43 10.32 17.99
N VAL A 162 3.64 10.57 17.45
CA VAL A 162 3.93 10.28 16.03
C VAL A 162 3.91 8.78 15.77
N TYR A 163 4.57 7.98 16.62
CA TYR A 163 4.55 6.53 16.51
C TYR A 163 3.13 5.98 16.63
N ASP A 164 2.34 6.49 17.57
CA ASP A 164 0.96 6.07 17.77
C ASP A 164 0.06 6.42 16.57
N SER A 165 0.34 7.53 15.89
CA SER A 165 -0.35 7.91 14.65
C SER A 165 -0.10 6.91 13.52
N PHE A 166 1.13 6.40 13.38
CA PHE A 166 1.45 5.34 12.43
C PHE A 166 0.72 4.04 12.78
N ARG A 167 0.73 3.67 14.06
CA ARG A 167 0.02 2.49 14.57
C ARG A 167 -1.48 2.56 14.27
N ILE A 168 -2.12 3.69 14.52
CA ILE A 168 -3.54 3.91 14.24
C ILE A 168 -3.83 3.77 12.74
N GLY A 169 -2.98 4.35 11.88
CA GLY A 169 -3.10 4.22 10.44
C GLY A 169 -3.04 2.76 9.98
N LEU A 170 -2.06 2.01 10.46
CA LEU A 170 -1.92 0.59 10.15
C LEU A 170 -3.12 -0.22 10.66
N GLN A 171 -3.58 0.01 11.88
CA GLN A 171 -4.75 -0.69 12.44
C GLN A 171 -6.02 -0.49 11.61
N GLN A 172 -6.23 0.69 11.06
CA GLN A 172 -7.39 0.96 10.19
C GLN A 172 -7.28 0.24 8.85
N MET A 173 -6.06 0.00 8.36
CA MET A 173 -5.81 -0.68 7.09
C MET A 173 -5.65 -2.19 7.18
N VAL A 174 -5.52 -2.78 8.39
CA VAL A 174 -5.40 -4.23 8.57
C VAL A 174 -6.47 -5.04 7.80
N PRO A 175 -7.76 -4.68 7.82
CA PRO A 175 -8.76 -5.45 7.06
C PRO A 175 -8.51 -5.44 5.55
N PHE A 176 -8.01 -4.33 5.02
CA PHE A 176 -7.68 -4.20 3.59
C PHE A 176 -6.39 -4.96 3.24
N LEU A 177 -5.41 -5.00 4.15
CA LEU A 177 -4.20 -5.81 3.96
C LEU A 177 -4.54 -7.31 3.92
N ILE A 178 -5.44 -7.76 4.81
CA ILE A 178 -5.93 -9.15 4.78
C ILE A 178 -6.66 -9.43 3.47
N LEU A 179 -7.57 -8.54 3.04
CA LEU A 179 -8.28 -8.69 1.78
C LEU A 179 -7.32 -8.74 0.59
N TYR A 180 -6.31 -7.85 0.55
CA TYR A 180 -5.28 -7.82 -0.50
C TYR A 180 -4.55 -9.17 -0.60
N LEU A 181 -4.17 -9.75 0.53
CA LEU A 181 -3.48 -11.04 0.58
C LEU A 181 -4.32 -12.14 -0.11
N PHE A 182 -5.58 -12.27 0.25
CA PHE A 182 -6.45 -13.30 -0.34
C PHE A 182 -6.78 -13.03 -1.82
N VAL A 183 -6.94 -11.76 -2.22
CA VAL A 183 -7.17 -11.40 -3.63
C VAL A 183 -5.96 -11.75 -4.48
N VAL A 184 -4.74 -11.42 -4.04
CA VAL A 184 -3.53 -11.73 -4.79
C VAL A 184 -3.33 -13.24 -4.89
N MET A 185 -3.53 -13.97 -3.79
CA MET A 185 -3.45 -15.44 -3.78
C MET A 185 -4.39 -16.04 -4.81
N PHE A 186 -5.68 -15.70 -4.73
CA PHE A 186 -6.69 -16.22 -5.63
C PHE A 186 -6.39 -15.88 -7.10
N TYR A 187 -5.99 -14.63 -7.37
CA TYR A 187 -5.66 -14.19 -8.73
C TYR A 187 -4.50 -14.98 -9.34
N GLU A 188 -3.43 -15.19 -8.60
CA GLU A 188 -2.25 -15.92 -9.08
C GLU A 188 -2.54 -17.42 -9.20
N SER A 189 -3.33 -17.99 -8.28
CA SER A 189 -3.78 -19.37 -8.39
C SER A 189 -4.62 -19.59 -9.66
N CYS A 190 -5.51 -18.64 -9.99
CA CYS A 190 -6.26 -18.68 -11.25
C CYS A 190 -5.33 -18.60 -12.47
N LEU A 191 -4.33 -17.70 -12.44
CA LEU A 191 -3.36 -17.60 -13.54
C LEU A 191 -2.57 -18.90 -13.71
N TYR A 192 -2.11 -19.51 -12.64
CA TYR A 192 -1.38 -20.78 -12.70
C TYR A 192 -2.20 -21.93 -13.27
N VAL A 193 -3.50 -21.98 -12.93
CA VAL A 193 -4.40 -23.07 -13.39
C VAL A 193 -4.72 -22.97 -14.88
N PHE A 194 -4.91 -21.75 -15.40
CA PHE A 194 -5.46 -21.53 -16.75
C PHE A 194 -4.46 -21.03 -17.78
N PHE A 195 -3.26 -20.58 -17.34
CA PHE A 195 -2.21 -20.05 -18.23
C PHE A 195 -0.83 -20.62 -17.91
#